data_75e3f5ccdd6a2ef8061454992d0d3592
#
_entry.id   75e3f5ccdd6a2ef8061454992d0d3592
#
_cell.length_a   1.000
_cell.length_b   1.000
_cell.length_c   1.000
_cell.angle_alpha   90.00
_cell.angle_beta   90.00
_cell.angle_gamma   90.00
#
_symmetry.space_group_name_H-M   'P 1'
#
loop_
_entity.id
_entity.type
_entity.pdbx_description
1 polymer ?
#
loop_
_entity_poly.entity_id
_entity_poly.type
_entity_poly.pdbx_seq_one_letter_code
_entity_poly.pdbx_strand_id
1 'polypeptide(L)'
;MRLLIATIALALTSNLELNAQEAQINWLSIAEVTEAQKNEPRKVMMDVYTKWCGPCKMMMANTFTNEGLIEYVNKNYYCVKLDAEHPDPITFRGEEYTNPNYNPNSKGRNGVHQLSIALKVSAYPTIVYFDEEFNVIAPISGYKQPRQLQVLLTFFHDQFNSKTPQEEMQPLWDKYSSEFVGTW
;
A
#
# COMPACT_ATOMS: atom_id res chain seq x y z
N MET A 1 -1.23 76.46 -14.32
CA MET A 1 -2.14 75.59 -13.58
C MET A 1 -1.80 74.13 -14.03
N ARG A 2 -0.92 73.43 -13.27
CA ARG A 2 -0.43 72.09 -13.63
C ARG A 2 -1.23 71.07 -12.83
N LEU A 3 -2.02 70.25 -13.52
CA LEU A 3 -2.70 69.08 -12.93
C LEU A 3 -1.69 67.99 -12.76
N LEU A 4 -1.47 67.56 -11.54
CA LEU A 4 -0.76 66.31 -11.19
C LEU A 4 -1.79 65.15 -11.19
N ILE A 5 -1.66 64.23 -12.13
CA ILE A 5 -2.43 62.99 -12.15
C ILE A 5 -1.60 61.97 -11.34
N ALA A 6 -2.10 61.66 -10.16
CA ALA A 6 -1.54 60.56 -9.34
C ALA A 6 -2.13 59.24 -9.82
N THR A 7 -1.34 58.41 -10.47
CA THR A 7 -1.67 57.01 -10.81
C THR A 7 -1.45 56.13 -9.60
N ILE A 8 -2.50 55.65 -9.00
CA ILE A 8 -2.46 54.62 -7.94
C ILE A 8 -2.33 53.25 -8.64
N ALA A 9 -1.12 52.68 -8.57
CA ALA A 9 -0.89 51.32 -8.98
C ALA A 9 -1.39 50.39 -7.87
N LEU A 10 -2.55 49.74 -8.08
CA LEU A 10 -3.09 48.72 -7.21
C LEU A 10 -2.35 47.41 -7.48
N ALA A 11 -1.37 47.05 -6.65
CA ALA A 11 -0.67 45.78 -6.69
C ALA A 11 -1.61 44.68 -6.20
N LEU A 12 -2.19 43.92 -7.12
CA LEU A 12 -2.84 42.64 -6.81
C LEU A 12 -1.76 41.63 -6.41
N THR A 13 -1.52 41.47 -5.11
CA THR A 13 -0.79 40.32 -4.57
C THR A 13 -1.75 39.14 -4.58
N SER A 14 -1.68 38.33 -5.64
CA SER A 14 -2.31 37.00 -5.66
C SER A 14 -1.55 36.12 -4.67
N ASN A 15 -2.13 35.90 -3.48
CA ASN A 15 -1.71 34.85 -2.56
C ASN A 15 -2.01 33.52 -3.25
N LEU A 16 -0.98 32.91 -3.87
CA LEU A 16 -0.98 31.50 -4.16
C LEU A 16 -0.85 30.78 -2.82
N GLU A 17 -1.98 30.46 -2.21
CA GLU A 17 -1.99 29.42 -1.16
C GLU A 17 -1.58 28.11 -1.83
N LEU A 18 -0.31 27.75 -1.68
CA LEU A 18 0.13 26.38 -1.93
C LEU A 18 -0.57 25.52 -0.87
N ASN A 19 -1.72 24.96 -1.21
CA ASN A 19 -2.28 23.83 -0.47
C ASN A 19 -1.28 22.68 -0.62
N ALA A 20 -0.36 22.55 0.32
CA ALA A 20 0.44 21.36 0.49
C ALA A 20 -0.54 20.24 0.90
N GLN A 21 -1.08 19.54 -0.09
CA GLN A 21 -1.87 18.34 0.15
C GLN A 21 -0.92 17.35 0.80
N GLU A 22 -1.22 16.96 2.04
CA GLU A 22 -0.40 15.97 2.75
C GLU A 22 -0.20 14.74 1.85
N ALA A 23 1.04 14.35 1.67
CA ALA A 23 1.37 13.20 0.85
C ALA A 23 0.65 11.96 1.42
N GLN A 24 -0.02 11.21 0.57
CA GLN A 24 -0.75 10.00 0.95
C GLN A 24 -0.35 8.85 0.04
N ILE A 25 -0.45 7.61 0.56
CA ILE A 25 -0.31 6.43 -0.27
C ILE A 25 -1.45 6.39 -1.28
N ASN A 26 -1.11 6.20 -2.55
CA ASN A 26 -2.08 6.03 -3.62
C ASN A 26 -2.65 4.60 -3.58
N TRP A 27 -3.71 4.43 -2.81
CA TRP A 27 -4.41 3.15 -2.69
C TRP A 27 -5.30 2.90 -3.89
N LEU A 28 -5.07 1.77 -4.56
CA LEU A 28 -5.81 1.33 -5.74
C LEU A 28 -6.66 0.10 -5.40
N SER A 29 -7.71 -0.12 -6.17
CA SER A 29 -8.43 -1.38 -6.20
C SER A 29 -7.63 -2.45 -6.96
N ILE A 30 -7.95 -3.72 -6.75
CA ILE A 30 -7.35 -4.84 -7.50
C ILE A 30 -7.60 -4.68 -9.01
N ALA A 31 -8.78 -4.20 -9.39
CA ALA A 31 -9.13 -3.97 -10.80
C ALA A 31 -8.25 -2.87 -11.43
N GLU A 32 -8.07 -1.75 -10.73
CA GLU A 32 -7.18 -0.65 -11.19
C GLU A 32 -5.73 -1.12 -11.34
N VAL A 33 -5.22 -1.88 -10.36
CA VAL A 33 -3.87 -2.45 -10.46
C VAL A 33 -3.78 -3.43 -11.62
N THR A 34 -4.76 -4.30 -11.82
CA THR A 34 -4.80 -5.24 -12.96
C THR A 34 -4.73 -4.52 -14.29
N GLU A 35 -5.38 -3.36 -14.41
CA GLU A 35 -5.31 -2.56 -15.63
C GLU A 35 -3.97 -1.81 -15.75
N ALA A 36 -3.46 -1.23 -14.66
CA ALA A 36 -2.20 -0.50 -14.65
C ALA A 36 -1.00 -1.40 -15.01
N GLN A 37 -1.00 -2.65 -14.54
CA GLN A 37 0.05 -3.65 -14.85
C GLN A 37 0.22 -3.95 -16.34
N LYS A 38 -0.82 -3.72 -17.16
CA LYS A 38 -0.73 -3.92 -18.62
C LYS A 38 0.15 -2.90 -19.30
N ASN A 39 0.24 -1.69 -18.73
CA ASN A 39 0.97 -0.57 -19.31
C ASN A 39 2.32 -0.35 -18.63
N GLU A 40 2.36 -0.47 -17.31
CA GLU A 40 3.55 -0.25 -16.51
C GLU A 40 3.62 -1.31 -15.39
N PRO A 41 4.27 -2.46 -15.64
CA PRO A 41 4.42 -3.50 -14.64
C PRO A 41 5.22 -2.99 -13.43
N ARG A 42 4.65 -3.11 -12.22
CA ARG A 42 5.29 -2.80 -10.93
C ARG A 42 4.98 -3.88 -9.91
N LYS A 43 5.83 -3.99 -8.89
CA LYS A 43 5.50 -4.81 -7.71
C LYS A 43 4.25 -4.28 -7.01
N VAL A 44 3.55 -5.16 -6.31
CA VAL A 44 2.34 -4.78 -5.57
C VAL A 44 2.53 -5.03 -4.09
N MET A 45 2.11 -4.06 -3.29
CA MET A 45 1.97 -4.15 -1.83
C MET A 45 0.48 -4.16 -1.49
N MET A 46 -0.02 -5.25 -0.92
CA MET A 46 -1.42 -5.35 -0.50
C MET A 46 -1.53 -5.40 1.02
N ASP A 47 -2.13 -4.37 1.62
CA ASP A 47 -2.48 -4.35 3.05
C ASP A 47 -3.80 -5.10 3.27
N VAL A 48 -3.72 -6.28 3.89
CA VAL A 48 -4.88 -7.08 4.26
C VAL A 48 -5.24 -6.83 5.70
N TYR A 49 -6.44 -6.30 5.91
CA TYR A 49 -6.91 -5.82 7.22
C TYR A 49 -8.35 -6.26 7.52
N THR A 50 -8.83 -5.95 8.72
CA THR A 50 -10.25 -5.96 9.08
C THR A 50 -10.62 -4.68 9.85
N LYS A 51 -11.89 -4.31 9.82
CA LYS A 51 -12.38 -3.06 10.47
C LYS A 51 -12.22 -3.06 12.00
N TRP A 52 -12.22 -4.23 12.62
CA TRP A 52 -12.05 -4.39 14.08
C TRP A 52 -10.58 -4.51 14.51
N CYS A 53 -9.64 -4.66 13.59
CA CYS A 53 -8.23 -4.89 13.87
C CYS A 53 -7.54 -3.64 14.45
N GLY A 54 -7.23 -3.65 15.74
CA GLY A 54 -6.51 -2.56 16.42
C GLY A 54 -5.12 -2.28 15.84
N PRO A 55 -4.25 -3.31 15.68
CA PRO A 55 -2.93 -3.13 15.06
C PRO A 55 -2.98 -2.61 13.61
N CYS A 56 -4.04 -2.94 12.84
CA CYS A 56 -4.21 -2.39 11.49
C CYS A 56 -4.45 -0.87 11.53
N LYS A 57 -5.31 -0.42 12.48
CA LYS A 57 -5.55 1.01 12.70
C LYS A 57 -4.28 1.75 13.13
N MET A 58 -3.47 1.13 13.98
CA MET A 58 -2.16 1.67 14.37
C MET A 58 -1.21 1.78 13.17
N MET A 59 -1.20 0.79 12.28
CA MET A 59 -0.38 0.81 11.08
C MET A 59 -0.81 1.91 10.12
N MET A 60 -2.11 2.13 9.96
CA MET A 60 -2.65 3.27 9.20
C MET A 60 -2.22 4.62 9.78
N ALA A 61 -2.26 4.78 11.10
CA ALA A 61 -1.98 6.05 11.75
C ALA A 61 -0.48 6.37 11.89
N ASN A 62 0.37 5.35 12.07
CA ASN A 62 1.77 5.56 12.46
C ASN A 62 2.77 5.13 11.39
N THR A 63 2.40 4.19 10.50
CA THR A 63 3.32 3.66 9.49
C THR A 63 3.02 4.25 8.13
N PHE A 64 1.78 4.16 7.68
CA PHE A 64 1.36 4.63 6.36
C PHE A 64 1.22 6.16 6.25
N THR A 65 1.52 6.89 7.31
CA THR A 65 1.66 8.36 7.33
C THR A 65 3.11 8.85 7.29
N ASN A 66 4.09 7.93 7.27
CA ASN A 66 5.50 8.32 7.15
C ASN A 66 5.78 8.81 5.73
N GLU A 67 6.27 10.05 5.60
CA GLU A 67 6.50 10.71 4.30
C GLU A 67 7.45 9.94 3.39
N GLY A 68 8.58 9.46 3.92
CA GLY A 68 9.54 8.69 3.14
C GLY A 68 8.97 7.36 2.66
N LEU A 69 8.14 6.70 3.48
CA LEU A 69 7.42 5.49 3.07
C LEU A 69 6.44 5.81 1.93
N ILE A 70 5.66 6.87 2.07
CA ILE A 70 4.66 7.30 1.07
C ILE A 70 5.35 7.56 -0.27
N GLU A 71 6.43 8.34 -0.27
CA GLU A 71 7.22 8.63 -1.46
C GLU A 71 7.73 7.33 -2.11
N TYR A 72 8.32 6.44 -1.30
CA TYR A 72 8.91 5.20 -1.79
C TYR A 72 7.87 4.27 -2.41
N VAL A 73 6.73 4.03 -1.74
CA VAL A 73 5.72 3.09 -2.25
C VAL A 73 4.98 3.66 -3.46
N ASN A 74 4.67 4.95 -3.47
CA ASN A 74 4.01 5.58 -4.62
C ASN A 74 4.87 5.55 -5.89
N LYS A 75 6.20 5.58 -5.73
CA LYS A 75 7.14 5.50 -6.84
C LYS A 75 7.34 4.07 -7.35
N ASN A 76 7.45 3.09 -6.44
CA ASN A 76 7.98 1.77 -6.76
C ASN A 76 6.92 0.66 -6.72
N TYR A 77 5.75 0.90 -6.13
CA TYR A 77 4.71 -0.10 -5.93
C TYR A 77 3.34 0.39 -6.39
N TYR A 78 2.48 -0.53 -6.76
CA TYR A 78 1.05 -0.33 -6.66
C TYR A 78 0.58 -0.79 -5.28
N CYS A 79 -0.15 0.07 -4.59
CA CYS A 79 -0.62 -0.20 -3.23
C CYS A 79 -2.11 -0.55 -3.24
N VAL A 80 -2.46 -1.68 -2.64
CA VAL A 80 -3.84 -2.19 -2.56
C VAL A 80 -4.26 -2.36 -1.11
N LYS A 81 -5.53 -2.09 -0.81
CA LYS A 81 -6.15 -2.47 0.47
C LYS A 81 -7.19 -3.55 0.25
N LEU A 82 -7.11 -4.62 1.03
CA LEU A 82 -8.08 -5.70 1.04
C LEU A 82 -8.69 -5.83 2.44
N ASP A 83 -9.99 -5.49 2.57
CA ASP A 83 -10.75 -5.89 3.77
C ASP A 83 -10.98 -7.40 3.71
N ALA A 84 -10.39 -8.13 4.64
CA ALA A 84 -10.52 -9.59 4.69
C ALA A 84 -11.94 -10.07 4.97
N GLU A 85 -12.84 -9.18 5.36
CA GLU A 85 -14.28 -9.44 5.56
C GLU A 85 -15.13 -8.73 4.48
N HIS A 86 -14.55 -8.41 3.31
CA HIS A 86 -15.27 -7.75 2.22
C HIS A 86 -16.49 -8.58 1.79
N PRO A 87 -17.67 -7.95 1.59
CA PRO A 87 -18.89 -8.69 1.25
C PRO A 87 -18.97 -9.12 -0.22
N ASP A 88 -18.45 -8.28 -1.13
CA ASP A 88 -18.71 -8.41 -2.56
C ASP A 88 -17.66 -9.31 -3.24
N PRO A 89 -18.01 -9.94 -4.36
CA PRO A 89 -17.06 -10.71 -5.16
C PRO A 89 -15.87 -9.86 -5.63
N ILE A 90 -14.69 -10.47 -5.65
CA ILE A 90 -13.44 -9.87 -6.14
C ILE A 90 -12.86 -10.76 -7.22
N THR A 91 -12.66 -10.22 -8.42
CA THR A 91 -11.91 -10.91 -9.47
C THR A 91 -10.41 -10.66 -9.27
N PHE A 92 -9.63 -11.72 -9.13
CA PHE A 92 -8.20 -11.68 -9.01
C PHE A 92 -7.57 -12.72 -9.93
N ARG A 93 -6.69 -12.29 -10.85
CA ARG A 93 -6.01 -13.12 -11.85
C ARG A 93 -6.98 -13.98 -12.69
N GLY A 94 -8.12 -13.44 -13.02
CA GLY A 94 -9.16 -14.11 -13.82
C GLY A 94 -10.07 -15.07 -13.05
N GLU A 95 -9.84 -15.27 -11.76
CA GLU A 95 -10.69 -16.06 -10.88
C GLU A 95 -11.56 -15.16 -10.01
N GLU A 96 -12.80 -15.56 -9.77
CA GLU A 96 -13.72 -14.85 -8.87
C GLU A 96 -13.69 -15.48 -7.48
N TYR A 97 -13.46 -14.65 -6.48
CA TYR A 97 -13.47 -15.00 -5.05
C TYR A 97 -14.64 -14.31 -4.37
N THR A 98 -15.33 -15.01 -3.49
CA THR A 98 -16.51 -14.51 -2.78
C THR A 98 -16.34 -14.62 -1.27
N ASN A 99 -17.32 -14.09 -0.53
CA ASN A 99 -17.41 -14.28 0.91
C ASN A 99 -18.75 -14.94 1.27
N PRO A 100 -18.88 -16.27 1.09
CA PRO A 100 -20.15 -16.98 1.30
C PRO A 100 -20.62 -16.99 2.75
N ASN A 101 -19.71 -16.70 3.69
CA ASN A 101 -20.01 -16.66 5.13
C ASN A 101 -20.24 -15.25 5.65
N TYR A 102 -20.31 -14.24 4.78
CA TYR A 102 -20.57 -12.87 5.21
C TYR A 102 -21.99 -12.72 5.76
N ASN A 103 -22.09 -12.15 6.97
CA ASN A 103 -23.37 -11.86 7.60
C ASN A 103 -23.56 -10.33 7.75
N PRO A 104 -24.46 -9.69 6.99
CA PRO A 104 -24.66 -8.24 7.05
C PRO A 104 -25.18 -7.75 8.40
N ASN A 105 -25.75 -8.63 9.24
CA ASN A 105 -26.25 -8.31 10.57
C ASN A 105 -25.20 -8.48 11.68
N SER A 106 -24.02 -8.96 11.36
CA SER A 106 -22.94 -9.12 12.34
C SER A 106 -22.45 -7.74 12.83
N LYS A 107 -22.37 -7.57 14.16
CA LYS A 107 -21.85 -6.37 14.81
C LYS A 107 -20.35 -6.47 15.18
N GLY A 108 -19.70 -7.57 14.84
CA GLY A 108 -18.31 -7.86 15.18
C GLY A 108 -17.55 -8.47 14.02
N ARG A 109 -16.85 -9.56 14.28
CA ARG A 109 -16.13 -10.33 13.25
C ARG A 109 -17.10 -10.95 12.26
N ASN A 110 -16.68 -11.05 11.02
CA ASN A 110 -17.49 -11.60 9.92
C ASN A 110 -16.79 -12.77 9.24
N GLY A 111 -17.44 -13.32 8.21
CA GLY A 111 -16.86 -14.32 7.35
C GLY A 111 -15.60 -13.80 6.66
N VAL A 112 -14.58 -14.65 6.52
CA VAL A 112 -13.35 -14.30 5.82
C VAL A 112 -13.53 -14.51 4.32
N HIS A 113 -13.19 -13.51 3.53
CA HIS A 113 -13.23 -13.53 2.09
C HIS A 113 -12.28 -14.59 1.52
N GLN A 114 -12.75 -15.37 0.53
CA GLN A 114 -11.97 -16.47 -0.07
C GLN A 114 -10.63 -16.02 -0.63
N LEU A 115 -10.51 -14.76 -1.14
CA LEU A 115 -9.23 -14.22 -1.61
C LEU A 115 -8.21 -14.13 -0.47
N SER A 116 -8.60 -13.68 0.73
CA SER A 116 -7.70 -13.64 1.89
C SER A 116 -7.18 -15.03 2.26
N ILE A 117 -8.04 -16.05 2.15
CA ILE A 117 -7.66 -17.45 2.38
C ILE A 117 -6.68 -17.93 1.30
N ALA A 118 -6.97 -17.66 0.02
CA ALA A 118 -6.10 -18.02 -1.11
C ALA A 118 -4.73 -17.36 -1.01
N LEU A 119 -4.65 -16.13 -0.49
CA LEU A 119 -3.41 -15.41 -0.20
C LEU A 119 -2.69 -15.89 1.07
N LYS A 120 -3.20 -16.93 1.74
CA LYS A 120 -2.65 -17.52 2.98
C LYS A 120 -2.56 -16.52 4.14
N VAL A 121 -3.50 -15.58 4.21
CA VAL A 121 -3.57 -14.61 5.30
C VAL A 121 -4.23 -15.27 6.52
N SER A 122 -3.49 -15.37 7.62
CA SER A 122 -3.94 -16.02 8.87
C SER A 122 -4.02 -15.06 10.06
N ALA A 123 -3.53 -13.83 9.93
CA ALA A 123 -3.54 -12.80 10.97
C ALA A 123 -3.63 -11.40 10.34
N TYR A 124 -3.94 -10.38 11.16
CA TYR A 124 -4.06 -8.99 10.69
C TYR A 124 -3.27 -8.04 11.59
N PRO A 125 -2.61 -7.01 10.96
CA PRO A 125 -2.47 -6.80 9.54
C PRO A 125 -1.55 -7.83 8.90
N THR A 126 -1.70 -8.07 7.60
CA THR A 126 -0.73 -8.81 6.79
C THR A 126 -0.46 -8.01 5.53
N ILE A 127 0.82 -7.75 5.24
CA ILE A 127 1.21 -7.22 3.93
C ILE A 127 1.55 -8.38 3.03
N VAL A 128 0.83 -8.50 1.91
CA VAL A 128 1.13 -9.46 0.86
C VAL A 128 1.91 -8.75 -0.24
N TYR A 129 3.09 -9.28 -0.55
CA TYR A 129 3.95 -8.77 -1.62
C TYR A 129 3.76 -9.60 -2.88
N PHE A 130 3.69 -8.91 -4.02
CA PHE A 130 3.55 -9.53 -5.33
C PHE A 130 4.63 -9.01 -6.27
N ASP A 131 4.97 -9.84 -7.26
CA ASP A 131 5.81 -9.43 -8.38
C ASP A 131 5.04 -8.63 -9.44
N GLU A 132 5.72 -8.28 -10.51
CA GLU A 132 5.21 -7.48 -11.60
C GLU A 132 4.12 -8.19 -12.43
N GLU A 133 4.07 -9.52 -12.38
CA GLU A 133 3.03 -10.36 -12.98
C GLU A 133 1.87 -10.68 -12.00
N PHE A 134 1.87 -10.00 -10.84
CA PHE A 134 0.88 -10.19 -9.79
C PHE A 134 0.88 -11.61 -9.17
N ASN A 135 2.03 -12.31 -9.21
CA ASN A 135 2.23 -13.55 -8.44
C ASN A 135 2.60 -13.23 -7.00
N VAL A 136 2.09 -14.04 -6.07
CA VAL A 136 2.41 -13.88 -4.65
C VAL A 136 3.89 -14.21 -4.38
N ILE A 137 4.63 -13.25 -3.82
CA ILE A 137 5.98 -13.47 -3.31
C ILE A 137 5.88 -13.99 -1.87
N ALA A 138 5.31 -13.19 -0.96
CA ALA A 138 5.18 -13.57 0.45
C ALA A 138 4.07 -12.79 1.17
N PRO A 139 3.28 -13.43 2.05
CA PRO A 139 2.47 -12.79 3.06
C PRO A 139 3.30 -12.58 4.34
N ILE A 140 3.45 -11.34 4.80
CA ILE A 140 4.20 -10.98 6.01
C ILE A 140 3.25 -10.40 7.05
N SER A 141 2.94 -11.17 8.08
CA SER A 141 1.98 -10.79 9.11
C SER A 141 2.55 -9.88 10.20
N GLY A 142 1.64 -9.14 10.85
CA GLY A 142 1.87 -8.34 12.05
C GLY A 142 2.21 -6.88 11.74
N TYR A 143 1.93 -6.03 12.74
CA TYR A 143 2.25 -4.61 12.72
C TYR A 143 3.73 -4.38 12.41
N LYS A 144 4.02 -3.43 11.54
CA LYS A 144 5.37 -2.99 11.21
C LYS A 144 5.50 -1.49 11.45
N GLN A 145 6.55 -1.09 12.16
CA GLN A 145 6.96 0.32 12.21
C GLN A 145 7.52 0.75 10.84
N PRO A 146 7.61 2.07 10.54
CA PRO A 146 8.11 2.55 9.25
C PRO A 146 9.42 1.89 8.82
N ARG A 147 10.43 1.86 9.70
CA ARG A 147 11.73 1.25 9.40
C ARG A 147 11.64 -0.26 9.12
N GLN A 148 10.77 -0.97 9.84
CA GLN A 148 10.58 -2.42 9.61
C GLN A 148 9.91 -2.68 8.26
N LEU A 149 8.98 -1.80 7.87
CA LEU A 149 8.35 -1.90 6.56
C LEU A 149 9.31 -1.46 5.44
N GLN A 150 10.18 -0.48 5.70
CA GLN A 150 11.21 -0.05 4.75
C GLN A 150 12.10 -1.21 4.32
N VAL A 151 12.70 -1.92 5.26
CA VAL A 151 13.60 -3.02 4.93
C VAL A 151 12.90 -4.13 4.11
N LEU A 152 11.63 -4.41 4.41
CA LEU A 152 10.85 -5.39 3.64
C LEU A 152 10.54 -4.91 2.22
N LEU A 153 10.09 -3.67 2.08
CA LEU A 153 9.77 -3.07 0.79
C LEU A 153 11.01 -3.02 -0.12
N THR A 154 12.11 -2.52 0.40
CA THR A 154 13.37 -2.44 -0.37
C THR A 154 13.92 -3.83 -0.70
N PHE A 155 13.84 -4.78 0.24
CA PHE A 155 14.24 -6.17 -0.01
C PHE A 155 13.44 -6.79 -1.15
N PHE A 156 12.11 -6.76 -1.08
CA PHE A 156 11.28 -7.36 -2.13
C PHE A 156 11.39 -6.62 -3.46
N HIS A 157 11.67 -5.31 -3.43
CA HIS A 157 11.89 -4.54 -4.65
C HIS A 157 13.23 -4.87 -5.33
N ASP A 158 14.31 -4.88 -4.55
CA ASP A 158 15.67 -4.89 -5.10
C ASP A 158 16.26 -6.30 -5.22
N GLN A 159 15.90 -7.21 -4.32
CA GLN A 159 16.58 -8.49 -4.16
C GLN A 159 15.73 -9.69 -4.58
N PHE A 160 14.41 -9.53 -4.69
CA PHE A 160 13.53 -10.67 -4.96
C PHE A 160 12.63 -10.44 -6.17
N ASN A 161 12.53 -11.46 -7.03
CA ASN A 161 11.59 -11.51 -8.15
C ASN A 161 10.96 -12.92 -8.24
N SER A 162 9.96 -13.08 -9.11
CA SER A 162 9.23 -14.36 -9.29
C SER A 162 10.11 -15.54 -9.72
N LYS A 163 11.31 -15.27 -10.22
CA LYS A 163 12.28 -16.29 -10.66
C LYS A 163 13.27 -16.67 -9.56
N THR A 164 13.30 -15.94 -8.44
CA THR A 164 14.16 -16.27 -7.30
C THR A 164 13.64 -17.55 -6.64
N PRO A 165 14.46 -18.62 -6.53
CA PRO A 165 14.05 -19.84 -5.87
C PRO A 165 13.64 -19.58 -4.41
N GLN A 166 12.58 -20.24 -3.96
CA GLN A 166 12.04 -20.02 -2.60
C GLN A 166 13.09 -20.31 -1.51
N GLU A 167 13.97 -21.28 -1.74
CA GLU A 167 15.07 -21.64 -0.84
C GLU A 167 16.14 -20.57 -0.71
N GLU A 168 16.27 -19.69 -1.67
CA GLU A 168 17.22 -18.57 -1.63
C GLU A 168 16.69 -17.36 -0.86
N MET A 169 15.38 -17.27 -0.63
CA MET A 169 14.76 -16.12 0.01
C MET A 169 15.33 -15.87 1.41
N GLN A 170 15.46 -16.91 2.24
CA GLN A 170 15.94 -16.75 3.61
C GLN A 170 17.41 -16.31 3.67
N PRO A 171 18.36 -16.95 2.96
CA PRO A 171 19.74 -16.49 2.92
C PRO A 171 19.90 -15.05 2.39
N LEU A 172 19.14 -14.68 1.36
CA LEU A 172 19.14 -13.31 0.82
C LEU A 172 18.63 -12.31 1.85
N TRP A 173 17.53 -12.65 2.54
CA TRP A 173 16.97 -11.84 3.60
C TRP A 173 17.94 -11.63 4.76
N ASP A 174 18.57 -12.69 5.24
CA ASP A 174 19.49 -12.65 6.38
C ASP A 174 20.68 -11.73 6.08
N LYS A 175 21.25 -11.85 4.89
CA LYS A 175 22.31 -10.96 4.42
C LYS A 175 21.80 -9.52 4.31
N TYR A 176 20.74 -9.29 3.55
CA TYR A 176 20.19 -7.96 3.28
C TYR A 176 19.82 -7.23 4.57
N SER A 177 19.06 -7.89 5.45
CA SER A 177 18.58 -7.29 6.70
C SER A 177 19.70 -6.96 7.69
N SER A 178 20.80 -7.72 7.68
CA SER A 178 21.96 -7.45 8.54
C SER A 178 22.78 -6.23 8.08
N GLU A 179 22.79 -5.94 6.79
CA GLU A 179 23.54 -4.83 6.17
C GLU A 179 22.65 -3.58 5.97
N PHE A 180 21.34 -3.68 6.22
CA PHE A 180 20.37 -2.63 5.90
C PHE A 180 20.55 -1.37 6.75
N VAL A 181 20.75 -0.24 6.08
CA VAL A 181 20.75 1.09 6.67
C VAL A 181 19.48 1.82 6.21
N GLY A 182 18.53 2.05 7.14
CA GLY A 182 17.31 2.79 6.83
C GLY A 182 17.59 4.24 6.50
N THR A 183 16.84 4.81 5.57
CA THR A 183 17.00 6.18 5.08
C THR A 183 15.84 7.09 5.47
N TRP A 184 14.73 6.55 5.95
CA TRP A 184 13.53 7.26 6.42
C TRP A 184 12.78 6.52 7.51
#